data_ff079a7c090d10db808d9efe20db3004
#
_entry.id   ff079a7c090d10db808d9efe20db3004
#
_cell.length_a   1.000
_cell.length_b   1.000
_cell.length_c   1.000
_cell.angle_alpha   90.00
_cell.angle_beta   90.00
_cell.angle_gamma   90.00
#
_symmetry.space_group_name_H-M   'P 1'
#
loop_
_entity.id
_entity.type
_entity.pdbx_description
1 polymer ?
#
loop_
_entity_poly.entity_id
_entity_poly.type
_entity_poly.pdbx_seq_one_letter_code
_entity_poly.pdbx_strand_id
1 'polypeptide(L)'
;MTAVDPHAARARHRPWPRRCPGIALDLGSARTRAWMPGHGLLFDVPTVTFGDGPLHPIRRGVIVDTPGTARMLDRLLGHRLPRLGRPLVILAAPVLGGMAFRTEARTAAEALRPQSVLTVPAARAVAEAAGTDLGRPLLVADIGAHVTDVVLLIDGTVADARRTAVGTGDIDRSAPPARITEAVIAMVSAILDDTPQTRGALRRGILLAGGGALRPDLTYRLTEQLQAPVRPVPAPHTAAVRGAAALLQSVHGHPSVATPASGDSPHPH
;
A
#
# COMPACT_ATOMS: atom_id res chain seq x y z
N MET A 1 31.67 -26.80 -24.63
CA MET A 1 31.74 -26.69 -23.15
C MET A 1 32.10 -25.24 -22.85
N THR A 2 31.14 -24.40 -22.70
CA THR A 2 31.28 -22.98 -22.35
C THR A 2 30.95 -22.81 -20.88
N ALA A 3 31.98 -22.43 -20.11
CA ALA A 3 31.89 -22.24 -18.67
C ALA A 3 30.94 -21.06 -18.38
N VAL A 4 29.92 -21.29 -17.54
CA VAL A 4 29.02 -20.27 -17.00
C VAL A 4 29.77 -19.58 -15.85
N ASP A 5 29.99 -18.28 -15.98
CA ASP A 5 30.61 -17.39 -15.01
C ASP A 5 29.74 -17.27 -13.74
N PRO A 6 30.20 -17.64 -12.52
CA PRO A 6 29.41 -17.59 -11.30
C PRO A 6 29.40 -16.23 -10.60
N HIS A 7 29.80 -15.14 -11.25
CA HIS A 7 29.77 -13.79 -10.69
C HIS A 7 28.56 -12.95 -11.15
N ALA A 8 27.34 -13.54 -11.09
CA ALA A 8 26.15 -12.73 -11.10
C ALA A 8 26.18 -11.77 -9.88
N ALA A 9 26.28 -10.50 -10.20
CA ALA A 9 26.47 -9.39 -9.29
C ALA A 9 25.50 -9.44 -8.09
N ARG A 10 26.02 -9.74 -6.90
CA ARG A 10 25.36 -9.42 -5.64
C ARG A 10 25.21 -7.91 -5.60
N ALA A 11 24.00 -7.41 -5.79
CA ALA A 11 23.65 -6.01 -5.55
C ALA A 11 24.14 -5.68 -4.13
N ARG A 12 25.19 -4.88 -4.05
CA ARG A 12 25.75 -4.41 -2.78
C ARG A 12 24.70 -3.49 -2.18
N HIS A 13 23.94 -3.97 -1.19
CA HIS A 13 23.11 -3.14 -0.35
C HIS A 13 24.01 -2.05 0.25
N ARG A 14 23.89 -0.82 -0.26
CA ARG A 14 24.50 0.34 0.39
C ARG A 14 23.89 0.44 1.79
N PRO A 15 24.71 0.50 2.84
CA PRO A 15 24.17 0.66 4.19
C PRO A 15 23.39 1.98 4.23
N TRP A 16 22.17 1.93 4.71
CA TRP A 16 21.33 3.10 4.93
C TRP A 16 22.06 4.11 5.82
N PRO A 17 21.96 5.41 5.53
CA PRO A 17 22.47 6.41 6.46
C PRO A 17 21.75 6.23 7.80
N ARG A 18 22.50 6.01 8.83
CA ARG A 18 22.04 5.69 10.21
C ARG A 18 21.14 6.76 10.85
N ARG A 19 20.77 7.84 10.13
CA ARG A 19 20.16 9.05 10.69
C ARG A 19 18.67 9.24 10.41
N CYS A 20 18.04 8.48 9.53
CA CYS A 20 16.59 8.62 9.27
C CYS A 20 15.98 7.23 8.97
N PRO A 21 15.48 6.52 9.99
CA PRO A 21 14.75 5.29 9.75
C PRO A 21 13.47 5.61 9.00
N GLY A 22 13.13 4.82 7.98
CA GLY A 22 11.88 4.95 7.26
C GLY A 22 10.97 3.79 7.57
N ILE A 23 9.67 4.02 7.59
CA ILE A 23 8.64 2.98 7.76
C ILE A 23 7.57 3.16 6.71
N ALA A 24 7.23 2.08 6.02
CA ALA A 24 6.01 2.02 5.22
C ALA A 24 4.93 1.29 6.02
N LEU A 25 3.70 1.82 6.01
CA LEU A 25 2.55 1.30 6.72
C LEU A 25 1.37 1.08 5.78
N ASP A 26 0.63 0.00 6.03
CA ASP A 26 -0.70 -0.27 5.48
C ASP A 26 -1.65 -0.57 6.65
N LEU A 27 -2.63 0.31 6.87
CA LEU A 27 -3.59 0.22 7.96
C LEU A 27 -4.94 -0.27 7.42
N GLY A 28 -5.06 -1.58 7.25
CA GLY A 28 -6.29 -2.21 6.79
C GLY A 28 -7.27 -2.56 7.92
N SER A 29 -8.54 -2.73 7.59
CA SER A 29 -9.59 -3.09 8.59
C SER A 29 -9.41 -4.47 9.20
N ALA A 30 -8.77 -5.41 8.49
CA ALA A 30 -8.54 -6.76 9.00
C ALA A 30 -7.08 -6.96 9.41
N ARG A 31 -6.14 -6.34 8.70
CA ARG A 31 -4.71 -6.54 8.94
C ARG A 31 -3.95 -5.22 8.84
N THR A 32 -3.00 -5.05 9.75
CA THR A 32 -2.02 -3.96 9.74
C THR A 32 -0.66 -4.53 9.36
N ARG A 33 0.03 -3.82 8.46
CA ARG A 33 1.33 -4.22 7.92
C ARG A 33 2.34 -3.10 8.04
N ALA A 34 3.57 -3.47 8.34
CA ALA A 34 4.70 -2.55 8.34
C ALA A 34 5.90 -3.15 7.60
N TRP A 35 6.60 -2.28 6.93
CA TRP A 35 7.85 -2.58 6.23
C TRP A 35 8.93 -1.56 6.63
N MET A 36 10.17 -2.04 6.76
CA MET A 36 11.32 -1.19 7.10
C MET A 36 12.53 -1.53 6.24
N PRO A 37 13.31 -0.54 5.77
CA PRO A 37 14.55 -0.76 5.04
C PRO A 37 15.51 -1.67 5.80
N GLY A 38 16.14 -2.59 5.07
CA GLY A 38 17.09 -3.55 5.66
C GLY A 38 16.44 -4.72 6.42
N HIS A 39 15.15 -4.62 6.77
CA HIS A 39 14.40 -5.66 7.49
C HIS A 39 13.30 -6.28 6.64
N GLY A 40 12.84 -5.59 5.59
CA GLY A 40 11.72 -6.06 4.78
C GLY A 40 10.38 -5.89 5.48
N LEU A 41 9.46 -6.83 5.26
CA LEU A 41 8.17 -6.86 5.94
C LEU A 41 8.37 -7.24 7.41
N LEU A 42 8.13 -6.27 8.31
CA LEU A 42 8.31 -6.48 9.76
C LEU A 42 7.20 -7.35 10.35
N PHE A 43 5.97 -7.12 9.90
CA PHE A 43 4.81 -7.90 10.32
C PHE A 43 3.63 -7.72 9.36
N ASP A 44 2.74 -8.69 9.41
CA ASP A 44 1.40 -8.70 8.85
C ASP A 44 0.49 -9.32 9.92
N VAL A 45 -0.17 -8.48 10.72
CA VAL A 45 -0.91 -8.89 11.92
C VAL A 45 -2.37 -8.46 11.86
N PRO A 46 -3.29 -9.12 12.59
CA PRO A 46 -4.65 -8.63 12.72
C PRO A 46 -4.71 -7.20 13.26
N THR A 47 -5.59 -6.37 12.68
CA THR A 47 -5.88 -5.02 13.16
C THR A 47 -6.82 -5.11 14.36
N VAL A 48 -6.23 -5.31 15.53
CA VAL A 48 -6.97 -5.50 16.78
C VAL A 48 -6.23 -4.86 17.95
N THR A 49 -6.98 -4.25 18.85
CA THR A 49 -6.55 -3.82 20.17
C THR A 49 -7.29 -4.62 21.25
N PHE A 50 -6.81 -4.58 22.46
CA PHE A 50 -7.41 -5.31 23.57
C PHE A 50 -7.78 -4.33 24.69
N GLY A 51 -9.02 -4.42 25.16
CA GLY A 51 -9.54 -3.87 26.38
C GLY A 51 -10.13 -5.01 27.21
N ASP A 52 -11.39 -4.95 27.56
CA ASP A 52 -12.12 -6.09 28.17
C ASP A 52 -12.41 -7.21 27.15
N GLY A 53 -11.98 -7.03 25.92
CA GLY A 53 -12.09 -7.96 24.79
C GLY A 53 -11.38 -7.42 23.54
N PRO A 54 -11.42 -8.17 22.42
CA PRO A 54 -10.84 -7.71 21.16
C PRO A 54 -11.65 -6.55 20.58
N LEU A 55 -10.96 -5.43 20.31
CA LEU A 55 -11.53 -4.24 19.69
C LEU A 55 -10.89 -4.04 18.30
N HIS A 56 -11.71 -3.69 17.33
CA HIS A 56 -11.28 -3.40 15.95
C HIS A 56 -11.23 -1.89 15.73
N PRO A 57 -10.06 -1.25 15.85
CA PRO A 57 -9.94 0.21 15.75
C PRO A 57 -10.13 0.74 14.34
N ILE A 58 -10.07 -0.13 13.32
CA ILE A 58 -10.32 0.20 11.92
C ILE A 58 -11.43 -0.72 11.40
N ARG A 59 -12.51 -0.12 10.89
CA ARG A 59 -13.67 -0.87 10.40
C ARG A 59 -14.04 -0.39 9.00
N ARG A 60 -14.16 -1.33 8.05
CA ARG A 60 -14.59 -1.04 6.66
C ARG A 60 -13.88 0.17 6.04
N GLY A 61 -12.55 0.25 6.23
CA GLY A 61 -11.72 1.32 5.68
C GLY A 61 -11.83 2.67 6.42
N VAL A 62 -12.42 2.70 7.63
CA VAL A 62 -12.52 3.88 8.49
C VAL A 62 -11.82 3.62 9.82
N ILE A 63 -10.99 4.54 10.28
CA ILE A 63 -10.42 4.53 11.63
C ILE A 63 -11.51 5.04 12.57
N VAL A 64 -12.03 4.15 13.44
CA VAL A 64 -13.10 4.46 14.38
C VAL A 64 -12.58 4.64 15.82
N ASP A 65 -11.34 4.25 16.07
CA ASP A 65 -10.63 4.43 17.34
C ASP A 65 -9.17 4.81 17.06
N THR A 66 -8.93 6.11 16.94
CA THR A 66 -7.59 6.66 16.68
C THR A 66 -6.63 6.44 17.85
N PRO A 67 -7.03 6.65 19.14
CA PRO A 67 -6.19 6.29 20.26
C PRO A 67 -5.85 4.80 20.32
N GLY A 68 -6.79 3.91 20.01
CA GLY A 68 -6.56 2.47 19.91
C GLY A 68 -5.59 2.13 18.78
N THR A 69 -5.74 2.76 17.62
CA THR A 69 -4.79 2.59 16.49
C THR A 69 -3.38 3.06 16.90
N ALA A 70 -3.26 4.20 17.60
CA ALA A 70 -1.99 4.71 18.09
C ALA A 70 -1.32 3.74 19.07
N ARG A 71 -2.07 3.23 20.08
CA ARG A 71 -1.56 2.22 21.02
C ARG A 71 -1.12 0.93 20.32
N MET A 72 -1.86 0.50 19.29
CA MET A 72 -1.49 -0.67 18.50
C MET A 72 -0.16 -0.43 17.77
N LEU A 73 0.02 0.71 17.12
CA LEU A 73 1.25 1.07 16.42
C LEU A 73 2.43 1.18 17.37
N ASP A 74 2.28 1.83 18.52
CA ASP A 74 3.33 1.95 19.53
C ASP A 74 3.76 0.57 20.05
N ARG A 75 2.81 -0.30 20.37
CA ARG A 75 3.11 -1.67 20.82
C ARG A 75 3.85 -2.49 19.78
N LEU A 76 3.48 -2.36 18.48
CA LEU A 76 4.07 -3.14 17.40
C LEU A 76 5.42 -2.62 16.94
N LEU A 77 5.64 -1.30 17.00
CA LEU A 77 6.78 -0.62 16.39
C LEU A 77 7.65 0.15 17.40
N GLY A 78 7.11 0.61 18.51
CA GLY A 78 7.83 1.50 19.44
C GLY A 78 9.18 0.94 19.89
N HIS A 79 9.24 -0.37 20.18
CA HIS A 79 10.48 -1.05 20.59
C HIS A 79 11.43 -1.37 19.43
N ARG A 80 10.97 -1.29 18.18
CA ARG A 80 11.74 -1.61 16.96
C ARG A 80 12.38 -0.37 16.35
N LEU A 81 11.92 0.80 16.76
CA LEU A 81 12.46 2.07 16.30
C LEU A 81 13.71 2.45 17.05
N PRO A 82 14.73 3.01 16.38
CA PRO A 82 15.90 3.52 17.07
C PRO A 82 15.50 4.64 18.03
N ARG A 83 16.07 4.62 19.23
CA ARG A 83 15.85 5.66 20.24
C ARG A 83 16.32 7.04 19.81
N LEU A 84 17.29 7.08 18.91
CA LEU A 84 17.84 8.30 18.31
C LEU A 84 17.42 8.34 16.82
N GLY A 85 16.72 9.39 16.44
CA GLY A 85 16.21 9.62 15.10
C GLY A 85 14.69 9.44 15.01
N ARG A 86 14.07 10.30 14.23
CA ARG A 86 12.61 10.29 13.98
C ARG A 86 12.36 9.65 12.63
N PRO A 87 11.49 8.64 12.52
CA PRO A 87 11.27 7.96 11.23
C PRO A 87 10.51 8.86 10.25
N LEU A 88 10.82 8.70 8.95
CA LEU A 88 9.90 9.08 7.90
C LEU A 88 8.87 7.96 7.75
N VAL A 89 7.59 8.28 7.87
CA VAL A 89 6.49 7.32 7.69
C VAL A 89 5.82 7.56 6.34
N ILE A 90 5.74 6.52 5.49
CA ILE A 90 4.88 6.52 4.31
C ILE A 90 3.71 5.58 4.56
N LEU A 91 2.51 6.11 4.45
CA LEU A 91 1.28 5.40 4.73
C LEU A 91 0.48 5.20 3.44
N ALA A 92 0.24 3.94 3.07
CA ALA A 92 -0.70 3.60 2.02
C ALA A 92 -2.12 3.89 2.51
N ALA A 93 -2.78 4.88 1.90
CA ALA A 93 -4.11 5.33 2.30
C ALA A 93 -5.16 4.92 1.26
N PRO A 94 -6.34 4.48 1.66
CA PRO A 94 -7.44 4.23 0.74
C PRO A 94 -7.84 5.54 0.03
N VAL A 95 -8.10 5.45 -1.27
CA VAL A 95 -8.44 6.63 -2.09
C VAL A 95 -9.69 7.31 -1.56
N LEU A 96 -10.76 6.54 -1.35
CA LEU A 96 -12.07 7.03 -0.90
C LEU A 96 -12.20 7.13 0.62
N GLY A 97 -11.12 6.93 1.37
CA GLY A 97 -11.05 7.27 2.80
C GLY A 97 -11.02 8.78 3.06
N GLY A 98 -10.69 9.56 2.03
CA GLY A 98 -10.71 11.01 2.06
C GLY A 98 -9.76 11.64 3.08
N MET A 99 -10.03 12.90 3.43
CA MET A 99 -9.25 13.64 4.42
C MET A 99 -9.40 13.03 5.83
N ALA A 100 -10.57 12.52 6.18
CA ALA A 100 -10.84 11.94 7.49
C ALA A 100 -9.88 10.79 7.79
N PHE A 101 -9.79 9.77 6.92
CA PHE A 101 -8.87 8.66 7.13
C PHE A 101 -7.41 9.14 7.23
N ARG A 102 -6.99 10.08 6.36
CA ARG A 102 -5.61 10.59 6.35
C ARG A 102 -5.27 11.33 7.64
N THR A 103 -6.19 12.13 8.15
CA THR A 103 -6.01 12.87 9.42
C THR A 103 -5.89 11.89 10.58
N GLU A 104 -6.84 10.95 10.73
CA GLU A 104 -6.83 9.97 11.81
C GLU A 104 -5.60 9.05 11.75
N ALA A 105 -5.21 8.63 10.55
CA ALA A 105 -4.03 7.79 10.36
C ALA A 105 -2.73 8.54 10.69
N ARG A 106 -2.63 9.84 10.35
CA ARG A 106 -1.49 10.68 10.75
C ARG A 106 -1.44 10.85 12.27
N THR A 107 -2.58 11.19 12.88
CA THR A 107 -2.69 11.32 14.34
C THR A 107 -2.28 10.02 15.05
N ALA A 108 -2.75 8.87 14.56
CA ALA A 108 -2.33 7.59 15.13
C ALA A 108 -0.82 7.33 14.97
N ALA A 109 -0.24 7.71 13.82
CA ALA A 109 1.17 7.53 13.54
C ALA A 109 2.09 8.42 14.41
N GLU A 110 1.57 9.50 15.04
CA GLU A 110 2.35 10.34 15.97
C GLU A 110 2.88 9.56 17.18
N ALA A 111 2.26 8.43 17.52
CA ALA A 111 2.77 7.52 18.55
C ALA A 111 4.20 7.01 18.23
N LEU A 112 4.58 6.98 16.94
CA LEU A 112 5.91 6.58 16.47
C LEU A 112 6.91 7.73 16.48
N ARG A 113 6.51 8.94 16.92
CA ARG A 113 7.32 10.18 16.91
C ARG A 113 7.97 10.43 15.56
N PRO A 114 7.22 10.45 14.44
CA PRO A 114 7.79 10.58 13.11
C PRO A 114 8.42 11.96 12.88
N GLN A 115 9.39 12.04 11.97
CA GLN A 115 9.86 13.32 11.40
C GLN A 115 8.77 13.91 10.50
N SER A 116 8.13 13.03 9.71
CA SER A 116 7.04 13.37 8.81
C SER A 116 6.21 12.13 8.50
N VAL A 117 4.92 12.34 8.24
CA VAL A 117 4.00 11.31 7.75
C VAL A 117 3.50 11.71 6.38
N LEU A 118 3.90 10.96 5.36
CA LEU A 118 3.42 11.11 3.99
C LEU A 118 2.34 10.07 3.72
N THR A 119 1.30 10.44 3.00
CA THR A 119 0.26 9.51 2.56
C THR A 119 0.30 9.34 1.06
N VAL A 120 0.21 8.11 0.58
CA VAL A 120 0.13 7.77 -0.84
C VAL A 120 -1.15 6.99 -1.11
N PRO A 121 -1.82 7.19 -2.25
CA PRO A 121 -2.95 6.35 -2.62
C PRO A 121 -2.56 4.87 -2.65
N ALA A 122 -3.34 4.00 -2.01
CA ALA A 122 -3.04 2.56 -1.97
C ALA A 122 -2.96 1.96 -3.38
N ALA A 123 -3.83 2.39 -4.30
CA ALA A 123 -3.78 1.96 -5.70
C ALA A 123 -2.48 2.33 -6.41
N ARG A 124 -1.93 3.54 -6.15
CA ARG A 124 -0.61 3.91 -6.67
C ARG A 124 0.49 3.05 -6.07
N ALA A 125 0.46 2.82 -4.78
CA ALA A 125 1.41 1.93 -4.12
C ALA A 125 1.35 0.50 -4.69
N VAL A 126 0.16 -0.03 -4.97
CA VAL A 126 -0.02 -1.33 -5.64
C VAL A 126 0.64 -1.34 -7.02
N ALA A 127 0.45 -0.30 -7.83
CA ALA A 127 1.05 -0.18 -9.16
C ALA A 127 2.59 -0.11 -9.10
N GLU A 128 3.15 0.61 -8.13
CA GLU A 128 4.60 0.64 -7.85
C GLU A 128 5.13 -0.74 -7.45
N ALA A 129 4.42 -1.47 -6.57
CA ALA A 129 4.80 -2.82 -6.18
C ALA A 129 4.76 -3.82 -7.34
N ALA A 130 3.92 -3.58 -8.34
CA ALA A 130 3.81 -4.37 -9.56
C ALA A 130 4.88 -4.01 -10.61
N GLY A 131 5.65 -2.94 -10.42
CA GLY A 131 6.60 -2.43 -11.41
C GLY A 131 5.94 -1.99 -12.71
N THR A 132 4.70 -1.49 -12.63
CA THR A 132 3.90 -1.17 -13.80
C THR A 132 4.20 0.25 -14.29
N ASP A 133 4.30 0.43 -15.62
CA ASP A 133 4.42 1.75 -16.22
C ASP A 133 3.20 2.62 -15.87
N LEU A 134 3.44 3.69 -15.13
CA LEU A 134 2.44 4.66 -14.66
C LEU A 134 2.16 5.78 -15.66
N GLY A 135 2.97 5.94 -16.71
CA GLY A 135 2.75 6.91 -17.80
C GLY A 135 1.58 6.54 -18.74
N ARG A 136 0.87 5.46 -18.46
CA ARG A 136 -0.29 4.99 -19.21
C ARG A 136 -1.46 4.72 -18.28
N PRO A 137 -2.71 4.98 -18.72
CA PRO A 137 -3.90 4.68 -17.92
C PRO A 137 -3.93 3.24 -17.41
N LEU A 138 -4.25 3.07 -16.14
CA LEU A 138 -4.19 1.78 -15.43
C LEU A 138 -5.38 1.63 -14.49
N LEU A 139 -6.05 0.47 -14.54
CA LEU A 139 -7.07 0.07 -13.56
C LEU A 139 -6.44 -0.79 -12.47
N VAL A 140 -6.75 -0.47 -11.24
CA VAL A 140 -6.38 -1.24 -10.05
C VAL A 140 -7.63 -1.62 -9.30
N ALA A 141 -7.85 -2.91 -9.04
CA ALA A 141 -8.89 -3.42 -8.16
C ALA A 141 -8.23 -3.98 -6.89
N ASP A 142 -8.55 -3.41 -5.74
CA ASP A 142 -8.10 -3.89 -4.43
C ASP A 142 -9.27 -4.52 -3.68
N ILE A 143 -9.27 -5.85 -3.61
CA ILE A 143 -10.31 -6.63 -2.92
C ILE A 143 -9.80 -6.93 -1.51
N GLY A 144 -10.18 -6.08 -0.56
CA GLY A 144 -9.85 -6.24 0.84
C GLY A 144 -10.78 -7.20 1.59
N ALA A 145 -10.66 -7.23 2.93
CA ALA A 145 -11.51 -8.08 3.76
C ALA A 145 -12.94 -7.53 3.91
N HIS A 146 -13.11 -6.21 3.96
CA HIS A 146 -14.40 -5.57 4.25
C HIS A 146 -14.79 -4.48 3.26
N VAL A 147 -13.89 -4.12 2.36
CA VAL A 147 -14.12 -3.14 1.28
C VAL A 147 -13.40 -3.59 0.03
N THR A 148 -13.95 -3.21 -1.11
CA THR A 148 -13.34 -3.37 -2.42
C THR A 148 -13.29 -2.03 -3.12
N ASP A 149 -12.13 -1.64 -3.60
CA ASP A 149 -11.88 -0.42 -4.35
C ASP A 149 -11.53 -0.74 -5.80
N VAL A 150 -12.07 0.04 -6.73
CA VAL A 150 -11.60 0.09 -8.13
C VAL A 150 -11.15 1.52 -8.40
N VAL A 151 -9.93 1.68 -8.89
CA VAL A 151 -9.29 2.98 -9.09
C VAL A 151 -8.70 3.05 -10.50
N LEU A 152 -8.97 4.14 -11.19
CA LEU A 152 -8.30 4.51 -12.42
C LEU A 152 -7.14 5.44 -12.10
N LEU A 153 -5.95 5.08 -12.52
CA LEU A 153 -4.77 5.93 -12.50
C LEU A 153 -4.47 6.44 -13.92
N ILE A 154 -4.19 7.73 -14.04
CA ILE A 154 -3.67 8.39 -15.23
C ILE A 154 -2.40 9.12 -14.81
N ASP A 155 -1.29 8.86 -15.47
CA ASP A 155 0.04 9.41 -15.12
C ASP A 155 0.38 9.23 -13.64
N GLY A 156 0.02 8.06 -13.09
CA GLY A 156 0.23 7.72 -11.69
C GLY A 156 -0.63 8.49 -10.69
N THR A 157 -1.57 9.31 -11.17
CA THR A 157 -2.51 10.10 -10.37
C THR A 157 -3.89 9.46 -10.41
N VAL A 158 -4.63 9.54 -9.30
CA VAL A 158 -6.01 9.05 -9.24
C VAL A 158 -6.89 9.96 -10.09
N ALA A 159 -7.45 9.41 -11.15
CA ALA A 159 -8.41 10.09 -12.03
C ALA A 159 -9.86 9.80 -11.63
N ASP A 160 -10.16 8.57 -11.27
CA ASP A 160 -11.48 8.14 -10.80
C ASP A 160 -11.35 6.98 -9.80
N ALA A 161 -12.32 6.83 -8.91
CA ALA A 161 -12.35 5.76 -7.94
C ALA A 161 -13.78 5.40 -7.53
N ARG A 162 -14.02 4.12 -7.33
CA ARG A 162 -15.28 3.58 -6.82
C ARG A 162 -15.01 2.62 -5.69
N ARG A 163 -15.95 2.53 -4.74
CA ARG A 163 -15.86 1.64 -3.57
C ARG A 163 -17.18 0.94 -3.30
N THR A 164 -17.07 -0.31 -2.86
CA THR A 164 -18.16 -1.03 -2.23
C THR A 164 -17.75 -1.51 -0.83
N ALA A 165 -18.73 -1.56 0.08
CA ALA A 165 -18.54 -2.08 1.44
C ALA A 165 -18.73 -3.62 1.48
N VAL A 166 -18.16 -4.33 0.49
CA VAL A 166 -18.14 -5.79 0.40
C VAL A 166 -16.70 -6.23 0.19
N GLY A 167 -16.28 -7.28 0.89
CA GLY A 167 -14.95 -7.84 0.79
C GLY A 167 -14.92 -9.35 1.11
N THR A 168 -13.72 -9.93 1.13
CA THR A 168 -13.55 -11.37 1.35
C THR A 168 -14.01 -11.86 2.72
N GLY A 169 -14.04 -11.02 3.73
CA GLY A 169 -14.55 -11.34 5.07
C GLY A 169 -16.07 -11.44 5.15
N ASP A 170 -16.78 -10.97 4.11
CA ASP A 170 -18.23 -11.09 4.00
C ASP A 170 -18.65 -12.39 3.26
N ILE A 171 -17.70 -13.09 2.62
CA ILE A 171 -17.96 -14.38 1.95
C ILE A 171 -18.38 -15.40 3.00
N ASP A 172 -19.36 -16.21 2.66
CA ASP A 172 -19.96 -17.26 3.52
C ASP A 172 -20.72 -16.74 4.75
N ARG A 173 -20.67 -15.44 5.04
CA ARG A 173 -21.43 -14.81 6.13
C ARG A 173 -22.69 -14.12 5.62
N SER A 174 -22.57 -13.29 4.57
CA SER A 174 -23.65 -12.46 4.05
C SER A 174 -23.62 -12.27 2.53
N ALA A 175 -22.55 -12.71 1.86
CA ALA A 175 -22.38 -12.49 0.44
C ALA A 175 -21.67 -13.65 -0.26
N PRO A 176 -22.22 -14.22 -1.35
CA PRO A 176 -21.49 -15.16 -2.18
C PRO A 176 -20.34 -14.46 -2.93
N PRO A 177 -19.29 -15.19 -3.38
CA PRO A 177 -18.19 -14.64 -4.18
C PRO A 177 -18.66 -13.84 -5.41
N ALA A 178 -19.79 -14.25 -6.02
CA ALA A 178 -20.40 -13.55 -7.15
C ALA A 178 -20.69 -12.07 -6.85
N ARG A 179 -21.11 -11.74 -5.63
CA ARG A 179 -21.41 -10.35 -5.24
C ARG A 179 -20.21 -9.43 -5.30
N ILE A 180 -19.00 -9.94 -5.00
CA ILE A 180 -17.76 -9.17 -5.13
C ILE A 180 -17.46 -8.92 -6.60
N THR A 181 -17.56 -9.97 -7.45
CA THR A 181 -17.29 -9.85 -8.88
C THR A 181 -18.28 -8.91 -9.56
N GLU A 182 -19.56 -9.03 -9.28
CA GLU A 182 -20.62 -8.13 -9.78
C GLU A 182 -20.34 -6.66 -9.39
N ALA A 183 -19.96 -6.43 -8.13
CA ALA A 183 -19.63 -5.09 -7.66
C ALA A 183 -18.39 -4.52 -8.37
N VAL A 184 -17.34 -5.30 -8.57
CA VAL A 184 -16.14 -4.86 -9.32
C VAL A 184 -16.50 -4.51 -10.76
N ILE A 185 -17.31 -5.35 -11.43
CA ILE A 185 -17.74 -5.11 -12.81
C ILE A 185 -18.56 -3.82 -12.91
N ALA A 186 -19.52 -3.64 -12.00
CA ALA A 186 -20.33 -2.42 -11.97
C ALA A 186 -19.46 -1.16 -11.76
N MET A 187 -18.47 -1.24 -10.86
CA MET A 187 -17.54 -0.14 -10.62
C MET A 187 -16.65 0.15 -11.85
N VAL A 188 -16.15 -0.89 -12.52
CA VAL A 188 -15.37 -0.74 -13.76
C VAL A 188 -16.24 -0.10 -14.85
N SER A 189 -17.47 -0.58 -15.05
CA SER A 189 -18.39 -0.01 -16.04
C SER A 189 -18.70 1.46 -15.77
N ALA A 190 -18.98 1.83 -14.52
CA ALA A 190 -19.22 3.22 -14.15
C ALA A 190 -18.00 4.13 -14.44
N ILE A 191 -16.78 3.66 -14.15
CA ILE A 191 -15.55 4.39 -14.48
C ILE A 191 -15.38 4.52 -16.00
N LEU A 192 -15.73 3.47 -16.78
CA LEU A 192 -15.65 3.48 -18.25
C LEU A 192 -16.60 4.49 -18.89
N ASP A 193 -17.78 4.65 -18.29
CA ASP A 193 -18.80 5.58 -18.78
C ASP A 193 -18.41 7.03 -18.50
N ASP A 194 -17.83 7.27 -17.31
CA ASP A 194 -17.44 8.62 -16.88
C ASP A 194 -16.11 9.11 -17.48
N THR A 195 -15.22 8.18 -17.87
CA THR A 195 -13.87 8.52 -18.34
C THR A 195 -13.49 7.73 -19.60
N PRO A 196 -13.62 8.31 -20.83
CA PRO A 196 -13.39 7.61 -22.09
C PRO A 196 -11.99 6.99 -22.25
N GLN A 197 -10.94 7.58 -21.63
CA GLN A 197 -9.57 7.04 -21.67
C GLN A 197 -9.46 5.66 -21.00
N THR A 198 -10.42 5.29 -20.18
CA THR A 198 -10.45 4.03 -19.42
C THR A 198 -10.55 2.80 -20.31
N ARG A 199 -11.14 2.93 -21.51
CA ARG A 199 -11.18 1.81 -22.49
C ARG A 199 -9.80 1.30 -22.84
N GLY A 200 -8.81 2.18 -22.95
CA GLY A 200 -7.41 1.81 -23.13
C GLY A 200 -6.82 1.09 -21.91
N ALA A 201 -7.19 1.54 -20.68
CA ALA A 201 -6.78 0.91 -19.45
C ALA A 201 -7.36 -0.52 -19.31
N LEU A 202 -8.65 -0.71 -19.65
CA LEU A 202 -9.26 -2.04 -19.59
C LEU A 202 -8.60 -3.04 -20.56
N ARG A 203 -8.30 -2.60 -21.80
CA ARG A 203 -7.56 -3.45 -22.77
C ARG A 203 -6.16 -3.84 -22.26
N ARG A 204 -5.50 -2.95 -21.53
CA ARG A 204 -4.21 -3.22 -20.87
C ARG A 204 -4.36 -4.25 -19.75
N GLY A 205 -5.52 -4.32 -19.14
CA GLY A 205 -5.88 -5.21 -18.05
C GLY A 205 -5.97 -4.51 -16.68
N ILE A 206 -6.50 -5.24 -15.73
CA ILE A 206 -6.70 -4.77 -14.35
C ILE A 206 -5.66 -5.41 -13.45
N LEU A 207 -4.94 -4.62 -12.66
CA LEU A 207 -4.12 -5.12 -11.56
C LEU A 207 -5.04 -5.48 -10.40
N LEU A 208 -4.91 -6.71 -9.91
CA LEU A 208 -5.70 -7.22 -8.80
C LEU A 208 -4.83 -7.32 -7.55
N ALA A 209 -5.25 -6.63 -6.47
CA ALA A 209 -4.58 -6.60 -5.18
C ALA A 209 -5.52 -7.00 -4.03
N GLY A 210 -4.98 -6.97 -2.81
CA GLY A 210 -5.71 -7.35 -1.61
C GLY A 210 -5.81 -8.86 -1.39
N GLY A 211 -6.51 -9.25 -0.32
CA GLY A 211 -6.71 -10.66 0.03
C GLY A 211 -7.56 -11.42 -0.99
N GLY A 212 -8.45 -10.72 -1.70
CA GLY A 212 -9.29 -11.30 -2.74
C GLY A 212 -8.50 -11.78 -3.96
N ALA A 213 -7.37 -11.17 -4.25
CA ALA A 213 -6.49 -11.61 -5.34
C ALA A 213 -5.81 -12.96 -5.10
N LEU A 214 -5.84 -13.47 -3.87
CA LEU A 214 -5.41 -14.83 -3.53
C LEU A 214 -6.46 -15.90 -3.84
N ARG A 215 -7.63 -15.48 -4.30
CA ARG A 215 -8.73 -16.38 -4.65
C ARG A 215 -8.83 -16.55 -6.17
N PRO A 216 -8.43 -17.72 -6.71
CA PRO A 216 -8.45 -17.96 -8.15
C PRO A 216 -9.85 -17.86 -8.77
N ASP A 217 -10.89 -18.23 -7.99
CA ASP A 217 -12.28 -18.16 -8.42
C ASP A 217 -12.73 -16.71 -8.71
N LEU A 218 -12.29 -15.72 -7.92
CA LEU A 218 -12.57 -14.31 -8.19
C LEU A 218 -11.83 -13.82 -9.43
N THR A 219 -10.54 -14.12 -9.54
CA THR A 219 -9.73 -13.75 -10.72
C THR A 219 -10.31 -14.31 -12.01
N TYR A 220 -10.67 -15.59 -12.01
CA TYR A 220 -11.27 -16.26 -13.17
C TYR A 220 -12.57 -15.59 -13.59
N ARG A 221 -13.53 -15.43 -12.66
CA ARG A 221 -14.83 -14.80 -12.92
C ARG A 221 -14.69 -13.36 -13.44
N LEU A 222 -13.80 -12.56 -12.84
CA LEU A 222 -13.54 -11.20 -13.30
C LEU A 222 -12.98 -11.17 -14.72
N THR A 223 -12.02 -12.04 -15.05
CA THR A 223 -11.44 -12.14 -16.39
C THR A 223 -12.51 -12.51 -17.42
N GLU A 224 -13.33 -13.50 -17.09
CA GLU A 224 -14.39 -14.01 -17.97
C GLU A 224 -15.45 -12.94 -18.23
N GLN A 225 -15.94 -12.26 -17.18
CA GLN A 225 -17.06 -11.33 -17.32
C GLN A 225 -16.64 -9.93 -17.85
N LEU A 226 -15.43 -9.48 -17.54
CA LEU A 226 -14.90 -8.21 -18.07
C LEU A 226 -14.33 -8.35 -19.48
N GLN A 227 -14.13 -9.57 -19.96
CA GLN A 227 -13.46 -9.85 -21.26
C GLN A 227 -12.13 -9.09 -21.38
N ALA A 228 -11.40 -9.00 -20.26
CA ALA A 228 -10.14 -8.28 -20.14
C ALA A 228 -9.17 -9.02 -19.22
N PRO A 229 -7.84 -8.88 -19.44
CA PRO A 229 -6.87 -9.50 -18.54
C PRO A 229 -7.00 -8.99 -17.09
N VAL A 230 -7.20 -9.87 -16.15
CA VAL A 230 -7.15 -9.56 -14.70
C VAL A 230 -5.92 -10.24 -14.12
N ARG A 231 -4.99 -9.45 -13.58
CA ARG A 231 -3.66 -9.92 -13.17
C ARG A 231 -3.44 -9.67 -11.69
N PRO A 232 -3.43 -10.72 -10.85
CA PRO A 232 -2.96 -10.60 -9.49
C PRO A 232 -1.53 -10.07 -9.46
N VAL A 233 -1.27 -9.02 -8.69
CA VAL A 233 0.10 -8.53 -8.47
C VAL A 233 0.88 -9.53 -7.62
N PRO A 234 2.23 -9.59 -7.71
CA PRO A 234 3.02 -10.45 -6.83
C PRO A 234 2.73 -10.17 -5.36
N ALA A 235 2.49 -11.21 -4.53
CA ALA A 235 2.09 -11.10 -3.13
C ALA A 235 1.02 -10.02 -2.89
N PRO A 236 -0.19 -10.20 -3.47
CA PRO A 236 -1.18 -9.13 -3.64
C PRO A 236 -1.70 -8.56 -2.31
N HIS A 237 -1.73 -9.37 -1.27
CA HIS A 237 -2.17 -8.97 0.07
C HIS A 237 -1.19 -8.00 0.77
N THR A 238 0.07 -7.93 0.33
CA THR A 238 1.09 -6.99 0.85
C THR A 238 1.49 -5.93 -0.18
N ALA A 239 0.83 -5.86 -1.33
CA ALA A 239 1.23 -4.98 -2.42
C ALA A 239 1.25 -3.50 -2.01
N ALA A 240 0.24 -3.04 -1.28
CA ALA A 240 0.17 -1.64 -0.83
C ALA A 240 1.36 -1.25 0.07
N VAL A 241 1.71 -2.06 1.08
CA VAL A 241 2.86 -1.76 1.95
C VAL A 241 4.19 -1.88 1.22
N ARG A 242 4.33 -2.81 0.26
CA ARG A 242 5.56 -2.96 -0.54
C ARG A 242 5.75 -1.80 -1.52
N GLY A 243 4.68 -1.33 -2.14
CA GLY A 243 4.75 -0.15 -3.00
C GLY A 243 5.04 1.13 -2.20
N ALA A 244 4.43 1.30 -1.04
CA ALA A 244 4.80 2.38 -0.12
C ALA A 244 6.27 2.29 0.31
N ALA A 245 6.81 1.08 0.49
CA ALA A 245 8.21 0.84 0.77
C ALA A 245 9.13 1.21 -0.41
N ALA A 246 8.73 0.90 -1.65
CA ALA A 246 9.47 1.31 -2.84
C ALA A 246 9.54 2.84 -2.97
N LEU A 247 8.44 3.53 -2.73
CA LEU A 247 8.40 5.00 -2.69
C LEU A 247 9.26 5.57 -1.56
N LEU A 248 9.26 4.95 -0.39
CA LEU A 248 10.13 5.32 0.73
C LEU A 248 11.61 5.22 0.32
N GLN A 249 12.00 4.15 -0.35
CA GLN A 249 13.36 3.95 -0.83
C GLN A 249 13.76 4.98 -1.89
N SER A 250 12.85 5.35 -2.80
CA SER A 250 13.13 6.37 -3.82
C SER A 250 13.38 7.75 -3.21
N VAL A 251 12.59 8.14 -2.19
CA VAL A 251 12.78 9.40 -1.46
C VAL A 251 14.16 9.45 -0.79
N HIS A 252 14.59 8.35 -0.17
CA HIS A 252 15.90 8.30 0.49
C HIS A 252 17.07 8.22 -0.48
N GLY A 253 16.86 7.71 -1.68
CA GLY A 253 17.87 7.66 -2.75
C GLY A 253 18.04 8.98 -3.51
N HIS A 254 17.16 9.97 -3.28
CA HIS A 254 17.19 11.22 -4.03
C HIS A 254 18.35 12.13 -3.54
N PRO A 255 19.17 12.70 -4.45
CA PRO A 255 20.34 13.51 -4.10
C PRO A 255 20.04 14.72 -3.18
N SER A 256 18.82 15.29 -3.27
CA SER A 256 18.39 16.45 -2.47
C SER A 256 18.23 16.14 -0.96
N VAL A 257 18.27 14.87 -0.56
CA VAL A 257 18.18 14.45 0.85
C VAL A 257 19.59 14.20 1.44
N ALA A 258 20.62 14.22 0.61
CA ALA A 258 22.00 14.16 1.08
C ALA A 258 22.37 15.50 1.74
N THR A 259 22.54 15.50 3.06
CA THR A 259 23.07 16.67 3.82
C THR A 259 24.37 17.12 3.16
N PRO A 260 24.57 18.43 2.89
CA PRO A 260 25.84 18.92 2.40
C PRO A 260 26.95 18.52 3.38
N ALA A 261 28.02 17.94 2.85
CA ALA A 261 29.22 17.67 3.62
C ALA A 261 29.68 18.99 4.27
N SER A 262 29.84 18.99 5.58
CA SER A 262 30.43 20.10 6.32
C SER A 262 31.78 20.44 5.67
N GLY A 263 31.83 21.57 4.99
CA GLY A 263 33.05 22.07 4.38
C GLY A 263 34.09 22.31 5.46
N ASP A 264 35.15 21.54 5.39
CA ASP A 264 36.40 21.79 6.14
C ASP A 264 36.92 23.13 5.70
N SER A 265 36.85 24.14 6.55
CA SER A 265 37.45 25.43 6.31
C SER A 265 38.96 25.31 6.57
N PRO A 266 39.83 25.60 5.59
CA PRO A 266 41.24 25.66 5.87
C PRO A 266 41.52 26.92 6.71
N HIS A 267 42.10 26.75 7.88
CA HIS A 267 42.71 27.85 8.63
C HIS A 267 43.88 28.44 7.83
N PRO A 268 43.95 29.78 7.64
CA PRO A 268 45.17 30.42 7.16
C PRO A 268 46.17 30.56 8.31
N HIS A 269 47.42 30.28 7.98
CA HIS A 269 48.60 30.60 8.79
C HIS A 269 48.83 32.09 8.87
#